data_0247cf73dee5f83feda50d955f7d8cb9
#
_entry.id   0247cf73dee5f83feda50d955f7d8cb9
#
_cell.length_a   1.000
_cell.length_b   1.000
_cell.length_c   1.000
_cell.angle_alpha   90.00
_cell.angle_beta   90.00
_cell.angle_gamma   90.00
#
_symmetry.space_group_name_H-M   'P 1'
#
loop_
_entity.id
_entity.type
_entity.pdbx_description
1 polymer ?
#
loop_
_entity_poly.entity_id
_entity_poly.type
_entity_poly.pdbx_seq_one_letter_code
_entity_poly.pdbx_strand_id
1 'polypeptide(L)'
;MKITVLGVSSAFATGTYTDAITVPQACELAKKIARASEWKEASDEVIAAEVNKLSQRYYAPQWQSNFLIEFDMPGKRGKGGPYRLLLDAGADLRHALKGIGLTSADIDGVYISHPHSDHIGGIEYLALTTLFNPFYTPAKKEWLAGQLIADKLFLEQEMWPTPPPNAKPDLFIHAKVLGPLRRAVGPGLDTVQGVPDVRLETYFNIQIIGKQESGETKKHVFQDGEEHWKMTPIFAMHVISSSEEMASYGISLEHDSGYNVLFPTDTQHMMPPQLVSHYRRANRIYMDCETAKFPSGVHPHVTDLVNRMDPDIQKKCLLYHYDQCPEVPEGMFAGILKPGDAHTYP
;
A
#
# COMPACT_ATOMS: atom_id res chain seq x y z
N MET A 1 -3.94 -14.43 8.30
CA MET A 1 -3.76 -13.12 7.62
C MET A 1 -3.12 -13.32 6.26
N LYS A 2 -3.55 -12.57 5.25
CA LYS A 2 -2.95 -12.60 3.90
C LYS A 2 -2.47 -11.20 3.50
N ILE A 3 -1.27 -11.09 2.93
CA ILE A 3 -0.71 -9.85 2.42
C ILE A 3 -0.52 -9.98 0.91
N THR A 4 -1.15 -9.09 0.13
CA THR A 4 -0.99 -8.99 -1.31
C THR A 4 -0.21 -7.72 -1.66
N VAL A 5 0.82 -7.85 -2.48
CA VAL A 5 1.67 -6.76 -2.95
C VAL A 5 0.95 -6.06 -4.10
N LEU A 6 0.53 -4.82 -3.91
CA LEU A 6 -0.11 -4.01 -4.95
C LEU A 6 0.91 -3.29 -5.82
N GLY A 7 2.01 -2.83 -5.21
CA GLY A 7 3.10 -2.15 -5.88
C GLY A 7 4.40 -2.26 -5.10
N VAL A 8 5.51 -2.01 -5.76
CA VAL A 8 6.87 -2.21 -5.21
C VAL A 8 7.82 -1.06 -5.54
N SER A 9 7.36 -0.01 -6.21
CA SER A 9 8.20 1.09 -6.68
C SER A 9 8.28 2.24 -5.68
N SER A 10 9.38 2.98 -5.75
CA SER A 10 9.53 4.31 -5.15
C SER A 10 8.71 5.37 -5.90
N ALA A 11 8.73 6.62 -5.40
CA ALA A 11 8.05 7.76 -6.03
C ALA A 11 8.47 8.02 -7.49
N PHE A 12 9.69 7.65 -7.84
CA PHE A 12 10.35 8.00 -9.10
C PHE A 12 10.67 6.80 -9.99
N ALA A 13 9.97 5.69 -9.84
CA ALA A 13 10.19 4.51 -10.67
C ALA A 13 10.08 4.83 -12.16
N THR A 14 11.22 4.98 -12.79
CA THR A 14 11.35 5.23 -14.23
C THR A 14 11.73 3.99 -15.03
N GLY A 15 12.22 2.95 -14.36
CA GLY A 15 12.88 1.80 -14.99
C GLY A 15 11.97 0.95 -15.88
N THR A 16 10.67 0.98 -15.69
CA THR A 16 9.73 0.21 -16.51
C THR A 16 9.34 0.88 -17.82
N TYR A 17 9.59 2.17 -17.98
CA TYR A 17 9.17 2.90 -19.18
C TYR A 17 10.27 3.09 -20.20
N THR A 18 11.54 3.11 -19.81
CA THR A 18 12.68 3.32 -20.72
C THR A 18 13.05 2.08 -21.51
N ASP A 19 12.82 0.87 -20.93
CA ASP A 19 13.08 -0.42 -21.58
C ASP A 19 11.82 -1.15 -22.02
N ALA A 20 10.65 -0.55 -21.81
CA ALA A 20 9.37 -1.13 -22.21
C ALA A 20 9.24 -1.13 -23.73
N ILE A 21 9.21 -2.31 -24.30
CA ILE A 21 8.81 -2.46 -25.71
C ILE A 21 7.27 -2.39 -25.80
N THR A 22 6.76 -1.67 -26.79
CA THR A 22 5.32 -1.61 -27.03
C THR A 22 4.78 -3.00 -27.42
N VAL A 23 3.48 -3.26 -27.20
CA VAL A 23 2.89 -4.55 -27.63
C VAL A 23 3.20 -4.86 -29.10
N PRO A 24 3.12 -3.93 -30.05
CA PRO A 24 3.57 -4.17 -31.43
C PRO A 24 5.05 -4.56 -31.52
N GLN A 25 5.94 -3.92 -30.76
CA GLN A 25 7.37 -4.27 -30.74
C GLN A 25 7.62 -5.67 -30.13
N ALA A 26 6.88 -6.01 -29.05
CA ALA A 26 6.93 -7.36 -28.47
C ALA A 26 6.46 -8.42 -29.46
N CYS A 27 5.38 -8.15 -30.20
CA CYS A 27 4.90 -9.03 -31.27
C CYS A 27 5.94 -9.20 -32.38
N GLU A 28 6.56 -8.12 -32.84
CA GLU A 28 7.61 -8.20 -33.88
C GLU A 28 8.86 -8.91 -33.39
N LEU A 29 9.24 -8.69 -32.12
CA LEU A 29 10.36 -9.40 -31.52
C LEU A 29 10.07 -10.91 -31.38
N ALA A 30 8.89 -11.28 -30.90
CA ALA A 30 8.46 -12.68 -30.82
C ALA A 30 8.43 -13.36 -32.19
N LYS A 31 7.91 -12.68 -33.22
CA LYS A 31 7.96 -13.18 -34.62
C LYS A 31 9.38 -13.34 -35.13
N LYS A 32 10.31 -12.42 -34.82
CA LYS A 32 11.73 -12.54 -35.19
C LYS A 32 12.40 -13.72 -34.50
N ILE A 33 12.14 -13.90 -33.20
CA ILE A 33 12.65 -15.04 -32.43
C ILE A 33 12.10 -16.35 -33.00
N ALA A 34 10.79 -16.43 -33.27
CA ALA A 34 10.17 -17.59 -33.85
C ALA A 34 10.71 -17.93 -35.25
N ARG A 35 11.08 -16.93 -36.07
CA ARG A 35 11.69 -17.14 -37.40
C ARG A 35 13.15 -17.52 -37.35
N ALA A 36 13.88 -17.11 -36.30
CA ALA A 36 15.32 -17.33 -36.15
C ALA A 36 15.69 -18.64 -35.44
N SER A 37 14.72 -19.24 -34.73
CA SER A 37 14.90 -20.44 -33.92
C SER A 37 14.24 -21.65 -34.57
N GLU A 38 14.35 -22.80 -33.92
CA GLU A 38 13.66 -24.06 -34.25
C GLU A 38 12.12 -23.95 -34.25
N TRP A 39 11.56 -22.80 -34.00
CA TRP A 39 10.13 -22.47 -33.93
C TRP A 39 9.51 -22.16 -35.27
N LYS A 40 10.12 -22.51 -36.38
CA LYS A 40 9.57 -22.26 -37.75
C LYS A 40 8.17 -22.83 -37.97
N GLU A 41 7.77 -23.77 -37.12
CA GLU A 41 6.45 -24.43 -37.17
C GLU A 41 5.60 -24.15 -35.92
N ALA A 42 5.94 -23.13 -35.11
CA ALA A 42 5.15 -22.81 -33.93
C ALA A 42 3.75 -22.34 -34.35
N SER A 43 2.70 -22.88 -33.69
CA SER A 43 1.33 -22.45 -33.91
C SER A 43 1.12 -21.00 -33.42
N ASP A 44 0.10 -20.32 -33.93
CA ASP A 44 -0.26 -18.96 -33.51
C ASP A 44 -0.51 -18.87 -32.00
N GLU A 45 -1.01 -19.96 -31.38
CA GLU A 45 -1.23 -20.03 -29.93
C GLU A 45 0.10 -20.00 -29.15
N VAL A 46 1.12 -20.71 -29.62
CA VAL A 46 2.46 -20.70 -29.00
C VAL A 46 3.09 -19.33 -29.13
N ILE A 47 2.97 -18.69 -30.30
CA ILE A 47 3.45 -17.34 -30.54
C ILE A 47 2.69 -16.34 -29.64
N ALA A 48 1.38 -16.45 -29.53
CA ALA A 48 0.56 -15.60 -28.67
C ALA A 48 0.92 -15.78 -27.19
N ALA A 49 1.17 -17.01 -26.73
CA ALA A 49 1.59 -17.29 -25.36
C ALA A 49 2.96 -16.64 -25.04
N GLU A 50 3.92 -16.71 -25.96
CA GLU A 50 5.24 -16.09 -25.77
C GLU A 50 5.19 -14.56 -25.86
N VAL A 51 4.36 -14.00 -26.77
CA VAL A 51 4.08 -12.56 -26.82
C VAL A 51 3.47 -12.09 -25.52
N ASN A 52 2.51 -12.83 -24.95
CA ASN A 52 1.89 -12.50 -23.68
C ASN A 52 2.89 -12.56 -22.53
N LYS A 53 3.74 -13.58 -22.49
CA LYS A 53 4.84 -13.70 -21.52
C LYS A 53 5.85 -12.57 -21.63
N LEU A 54 6.26 -12.20 -22.83
CA LEU A 54 7.15 -11.07 -23.08
C LEU A 54 6.48 -9.75 -22.69
N SER A 55 5.22 -9.54 -23.06
CA SER A 55 4.48 -8.34 -22.69
C SER A 55 4.33 -8.22 -21.17
N GLN A 56 4.01 -9.30 -20.47
CA GLN A 56 3.97 -9.30 -18.99
C GLN A 56 5.32 -8.98 -18.36
N ARG A 57 6.42 -9.47 -18.94
CA ARG A 57 7.77 -9.21 -18.45
C ARG A 57 8.19 -7.74 -18.60
N TYR A 58 7.75 -7.08 -19.68
CA TYR A 58 8.16 -5.70 -20.01
C TYR A 58 7.10 -4.64 -19.68
N TYR A 59 5.87 -5.06 -19.37
CA TYR A 59 4.73 -4.18 -19.09
C TYR A 59 4.07 -4.40 -17.73
N ALA A 60 4.62 -5.27 -16.88
CA ALA A 60 4.11 -5.35 -15.52
C ALA A 60 4.34 -3.99 -14.84
N PRO A 61 3.28 -3.20 -14.59
CA PRO A 61 3.43 -1.93 -13.93
C PRO A 61 3.97 -2.18 -12.54
N GLN A 62 4.99 -1.44 -12.16
CA GLN A 62 5.57 -1.57 -10.82
C GLN A 62 4.84 -0.73 -9.80
N TRP A 63 3.70 -0.23 -9.98
CA TRP A 63 2.98 0.66 -9.05
C TRP A 63 3.76 1.07 -7.79
N GLN A 64 3.48 2.23 -7.23
CA GLN A 64 4.06 2.70 -5.97
C GLN A 64 3.80 1.71 -4.83
N SER A 65 4.66 1.70 -3.83
CA SER A 65 4.69 0.70 -2.76
C SER A 65 3.45 0.71 -1.89
N ASN A 66 2.48 -0.14 -2.23
CA ASN A 66 1.25 -0.32 -1.50
C ASN A 66 1.00 -1.81 -1.23
N PHE A 67 0.45 -2.12 -0.07
CA PHE A 67 0.10 -3.49 0.31
C PHE A 67 -1.35 -3.59 0.73
N LEU A 68 -2.00 -4.70 0.36
CA LEU A 68 -3.33 -5.05 0.83
C LEU A 68 -3.19 -6.18 1.86
N ILE A 69 -3.66 -5.92 3.08
CA ILE A 69 -3.67 -6.88 4.17
C ILE A 69 -5.11 -7.32 4.41
N GLU A 70 -5.37 -8.61 4.29
CA GLU A 70 -6.70 -9.21 4.51
C GLU A 70 -6.68 -10.01 5.80
N PHE A 71 -7.67 -9.71 6.70
CA PHE A 71 -7.91 -10.44 7.93
C PHE A 71 -9.23 -11.22 7.82
N ASP A 72 -9.27 -12.44 8.36
CA ASP A 72 -10.47 -13.28 8.38
C ASP A 72 -11.46 -12.79 9.46
N MET A 73 -11.99 -11.61 9.21
CA MET A 73 -13.08 -10.98 9.96
C MET A 73 -14.00 -10.25 8.98
N PRO A 74 -15.28 -10.07 9.31
CA PRO A 74 -16.22 -9.40 8.42
C PRO A 74 -15.75 -8.00 8.02
N GLY A 75 -15.74 -7.73 6.72
CA GLY A 75 -15.48 -6.39 6.18
C GLY A 75 -16.51 -5.39 6.71
N LYS A 76 -16.04 -4.20 7.08
CA LYS A 76 -16.82 -3.18 7.80
C LYS A 76 -17.92 -2.55 6.96
N ARG A 77 -17.71 -2.44 5.66
CA ARG A 77 -18.58 -1.65 4.77
C ARG A 77 -19.75 -2.46 4.16
N GLY A 78 -20.04 -3.65 4.71
CA GLY A 78 -21.21 -4.45 4.37
C GLY A 78 -21.15 -5.18 3.02
N LYS A 79 -20.00 -5.24 2.37
CA LYS A 79 -19.83 -5.98 1.10
C LYS A 79 -19.67 -7.48 1.27
N GLY A 80 -19.44 -7.93 2.50
CA GLY A 80 -19.01 -9.29 2.78
C GLY A 80 -17.51 -9.50 2.45
N GLY A 81 -16.99 -10.67 2.79
CA GLY A 81 -15.57 -11.00 2.63
C GLY A 81 -14.70 -10.51 3.80
N PRO A 82 -13.37 -10.63 3.68
CA PRO A 82 -12.43 -10.28 4.73
C PRO A 82 -12.36 -8.77 4.95
N TYR A 83 -11.90 -8.35 6.12
CA TYR A 83 -11.52 -6.95 6.38
C TYR A 83 -10.24 -6.64 5.60
N ARG A 84 -10.28 -5.57 4.81
CA ARG A 84 -9.19 -5.15 3.91
C ARG A 84 -8.56 -3.86 4.37
N LEU A 85 -7.32 -3.97 4.84
CA LEU A 85 -6.48 -2.86 5.24
C LEU A 85 -5.46 -2.56 4.14
N LEU A 86 -5.41 -1.32 3.67
CA LEU A 86 -4.28 -0.84 2.87
C LEU A 86 -3.15 -0.40 3.81
N LEU A 87 -1.92 -0.77 3.49
CA LEU A 87 -0.72 -0.14 4.04
C LEU A 87 -0.20 0.82 2.97
N ASP A 88 -0.34 2.09 3.28
CA ASP A 88 -0.15 3.25 2.41
C ASP A 88 -1.10 3.31 1.19
N ALA A 89 -1.17 4.45 0.56
CA ALA A 89 -2.08 4.76 -0.55
C ALA A 89 -1.41 5.71 -1.54
N GLY A 90 -0.50 5.20 -2.36
CA GLY A 90 0.19 5.97 -3.38
C GLY A 90 -0.73 6.49 -4.49
N ALA A 91 -0.23 7.40 -5.33
CA ALA A 91 -1.02 8.10 -6.34
C ALA A 91 -1.62 7.17 -7.42
N ASP A 92 -1.04 6.01 -7.65
CA ASP A 92 -1.47 5.01 -8.62
C ASP A 92 -2.37 3.91 -8.02
N LEU A 93 -2.73 4.02 -6.74
CA LEU A 93 -3.54 3.04 -5.99
C LEU A 93 -4.77 2.55 -6.76
N ARG A 94 -5.49 3.45 -7.45
CA ARG A 94 -6.69 3.09 -8.21
C ARG A 94 -6.41 2.08 -9.32
N HIS A 95 -5.22 2.15 -9.92
CA HIS A 95 -4.79 1.24 -10.99
C HIS A 95 -4.33 -0.10 -10.40
N ALA A 96 -3.60 -0.05 -9.30
CA ALA A 96 -3.14 -1.22 -8.57
C ALA A 96 -4.32 -2.06 -8.05
N LEU A 97 -5.33 -1.43 -7.43
CA LEU A 97 -6.57 -2.10 -7.02
C LEU A 97 -7.32 -2.73 -8.20
N LYS A 98 -7.46 -1.98 -9.31
CA LYS A 98 -8.13 -2.49 -10.51
C LYS A 98 -7.40 -3.72 -11.06
N GLY A 99 -6.08 -3.76 -10.99
CA GLY A 99 -5.25 -4.89 -11.44
C GLY A 99 -5.59 -6.20 -10.73
N ILE A 100 -6.10 -6.14 -9.50
CA ILE A 100 -6.52 -7.31 -8.71
C ILE A 100 -8.07 -7.43 -8.59
N GLY A 101 -8.81 -6.67 -9.41
CA GLY A 101 -10.28 -6.73 -9.44
C GLY A 101 -10.98 -6.03 -8.27
N LEU A 102 -10.30 -5.15 -7.54
CA LEU A 102 -10.84 -4.39 -6.43
C LEU A 102 -11.04 -2.90 -6.77
N THR A 103 -11.80 -2.23 -5.93
CA THR A 103 -12.07 -0.79 -5.98
C THR A 103 -11.92 -0.18 -4.58
N SER A 104 -12.00 1.14 -4.47
CA SER A 104 -12.02 1.83 -3.16
C SER A 104 -13.15 1.35 -2.24
N ALA A 105 -14.25 0.84 -2.81
CA ALA A 105 -15.38 0.32 -2.03
C ALA A 105 -15.06 -1.00 -1.31
N ASP A 106 -14.02 -1.70 -1.73
CA ASP A 106 -13.61 -2.97 -1.14
C ASP A 106 -12.63 -2.76 0.05
N ILE A 107 -12.21 -1.52 0.30
CA ILE A 107 -11.23 -1.15 1.33
C ILE A 107 -11.95 -0.74 2.61
N ASP A 108 -11.68 -1.42 3.71
CA ASP A 108 -12.28 -1.16 5.03
C ASP A 108 -11.43 -0.24 5.88
N GLY A 109 -10.12 -0.21 5.65
CA GLY A 109 -9.18 0.65 6.35
C GLY A 109 -7.94 0.98 5.55
N VAL A 110 -7.24 2.05 5.95
CA VAL A 110 -5.93 2.44 5.44
C VAL A 110 -5.03 2.85 6.60
N TYR A 111 -3.81 2.36 6.60
CA TYR A 111 -2.74 2.84 7.48
C TYR A 111 -1.83 3.76 6.67
N ILE A 112 -1.49 4.93 7.22
CA ILE A 112 -0.55 5.87 6.60
C ILE A 112 0.71 5.96 7.44
N SER A 113 1.82 5.62 6.80
CA SER A 113 3.15 5.60 7.40
C SER A 113 3.76 7.00 7.52
N HIS A 114 3.73 7.78 6.43
CA HIS A 114 4.26 9.14 6.35
C HIS A 114 3.65 9.90 5.15
N PRO A 115 3.85 11.24 5.04
CA PRO A 115 3.10 12.07 4.08
C PRO A 115 3.80 12.31 2.73
N HIS A 116 4.65 11.40 2.23
CA HIS A 116 5.13 11.48 0.84
C HIS A 116 4.03 11.07 -0.16
N SER A 117 4.09 11.60 -1.37
CA SER A 117 3.04 11.44 -2.38
C SER A 117 2.85 9.99 -2.84
N ASP A 118 3.91 9.20 -2.84
CA ASP A 118 3.88 7.77 -3.15
C ASP A 118 3.26 6.91 -2.04
N HIS A 119 2.99 7.52 -0.86
CA HIS A 119 2.30 6.88 0.26
C HIS A 119 0.92 7.47 0.54
N ILE A 120 0.63 8.71 0.09
CA ILE A 120 -0.66 9.37 0.37
C ILE A 120 -1.40 9.88 -0.87
N GLY A 121 -0.80 9.85 -2.05
CA GLY A 121 -1.41 10.44 -3.27
C GLY A 121 -2.76 9.84 -3.68
N GLY A 122 -3.09 8.64 -3.20
CA GLY A 122 -4.39 7.98 -3.39
C GLY A 122 -5.43 8.30 -2.32
N ILE A 123 -5.10 9.08 -1.28
CA ILE A 123 -6.04 9.39 -0.18
C ILE A 123 -7.22 10.22 -0.68
N GLU A 124 -7.01 11.18 -1.58
CA GLU A 124 -8.12 11.95 -2.18
C GLU A 124 -9.08 11.03 -2.95
N TYR A 125 -8.55 10.07 -3.71
CA TYR A 125 -9.38 9.07 -4.41
C TYR A 125 -10.23 8.25 -3.45
N LEU A 126 -9.65 7.74 -2.34
CA LEU A 126 -10.39 6.99 -1.32
C LEU A 126 -11.46 7.88 -0.65
N ALA A 127 -11.10 9.11 -0.29
CA ALA A 127 -11.97 10.07 0.36
C ALA A 127 -13.18 10.43 -0.52
N LEU A 128 -12.92 10.92 -1.72
CA LEU A 128 -13.96 11.39 -2.64
C LEU A 128 -14.88 10.25 -3.08
N THR A 129 -14.35 9.06 -3.32
CA THR A 129 -15.21 7.90 -3.65
C THR A 129 -16.04 7.43 -2.44
N THR A 130 -15.58 7.67 -1.22
CA THR A 130 -16.38 7.42 -0.02
C THR A 130 -17.58 8.35 0.05
N LEU A 131 -17.40 9.63 -0.24
CA LEU A 131 -18.48 10.62 -0.20
C LEU A 131 -19.39 10.56 -1.43
N PHE A 132 -18.83 10.62 -2.64
CA PHE A 132 -19.58 10.84 -3.88
C PHE A 132 -20.00 9.57 -4.61
N ASN A 133 -19.56 8.39 -4.18
CA ASN A 133 -19.98 7.14 -4.80
C ASN A 133 -20.86 6.30 -3.88
N PRO A 134 -22.15 6.65 -3.77
CA PRO A 134 -23.07 6.04 -2.82
C PRO A 134 -23.38 4.57 -3.10
N PHE A 135 -23.11 4.12 -4.32
CA PHE A 135 -23.53 2.77 -4.76
C PHE A 135 -22.50 1.68 -4.56
N TYR A 136 -21.31 2.01 -4.05
CA TYR A 136 -20.24 1.02 -3.87
C TYR A 136 -20.44 0.09 -2.68
N THR A 137 -21.02 0.56 -1.58
CA THR A 137 -21.19 -0.28 -0.39
C THR A 137 -22.65 -0.45 -0.01
N PRO A 138 -23.09 -1.64 0.45
CA PRO A 138 -24.44 -1.86 0.94
C PRO A 138 -24.85 -0.92 2.06
N ALA A 139 -23.98 -0.70 3.06
CA ALA A 139 -24.24 0.22 4.16
C ALA A 139 -24.52 1.66 3.70
N LYS A 140 -23.81 2.12 2.67
CA LYS A 140 -24.02 3.44 2.10
C LYS A 140 -25.30 3.53 1.27
N LYS A 141 -25.66 2.46 0.55
CA LYS A 141 -26.96 2.36 -0.15
C LYS A 141 -28.13 2.42 0.82
N GLU A 142 -28.06 1.65 1.90
CA GLU A 142 -29.10 1.62 2.92
C GLU A 142 -29.27 2.99 3.60
N TRP A 143 -28.17 3.63 3.96
CA TRP A 143 -28.19 4.98 4.52
C TRP A 143 -28.83 6.00 3.58
N LEU A 144 -28.46 6.00 2.28
CA LEU A 144 -29.05 6.87 1.29
C LEU A 144 -30.54 6.60 1.07
N ALA A 145 -30.96 5.33 1.02
CA ALA A 145 -32.36 4.97 0.92
C ALA A 145 -33.16 5.52 2.10
N GLY A 146 -32.63 5.47 3.32
CA GLY A 146 -33.19 6.08 4.50
C GLY A 146 -33.33 7.60 4.40
N GLN A 147 -32.39 8.31 3.77
CA GLN A 147 -32.47 9.75 3.52
C GLN A 147 -33.54 10.12 2.48
N LEU A 148 -33.74 9.31 1.45
CA LEU A 148 -34.75 9.53 0.42
C LEU A 148 -36.17 9.29 0.95
N ILE A 149 -36.37 8.27 1.80
CA ILE A 149 -37.67 7.96 2.41
C ILE A 149 -38.12 9.08 3.38
N ALA A 150 -37.19 9.83 3.96
CA ALA A 150 -37.48 10.94 4.85
C ALA A 150 -37.94 12.23 4.13
N ASP A 151 -38.37 12.15 2.87
CA ASP A 151 -38.78 13.28 1.99
C ASP A 151 -37.75 14.40 1.87
N LYS A 152 -36.51 14.08 2.16
CA LYS A 152 -35.38 15.00 2.02
C LYS A 152 -34.68 14.70 0.69
N LEU A 153 -35.31 15.17 -0.39
CA LEU A 153 -34.66 15.14 -1.69
C LEU A 153 -33.32 15.90 -1.60
N PHE A 154 -32.24 15.30 -2.07
CA PHE A 154 -30.91 15.92 -2.16
C PHE A 154 -30.95 17.30 -2.86
N LEU A 155 -31.96 17.52 -3.70
CA LEU A 155 -32.20 18.78 -4.43
C LEU A 155 -32.78 19.89 -3.58
N GLU A 156 -33.43 19.57 -2.46
CA GLU A 156 -34.01 20.55 -1.53
C GLU A 156 -33.09 20.88 -0.35
N GLN A 157 -32.10 20.02 -0.08
CA GLN A 157 -31.05 20.29 0.87
C GLN A 157 -29.81 20.69 0.08
N GLU A 158 -29.40 21.92 0.19
CA GLU A 158 -28.15 22.43 -0.40
C GLU A 158 -26.87 21.72 0.12
N MET A 159 -27.02 20.59 0.84
CA MET A 159 -25.95 19.92 1.56
C MET A 159 -25.96 18.41 1.35
N TRP A 160 -24.79 17.85 1.02
CA TRP A 160 -24.57 16.42 1.02
C TRP A 160 -24.51 15.89 2.46
N PRO A 161 -25.26 14.83 2.82
CA PRO A 161 -25.20 14.28 4.15
C PRO A 161 -23.87 13.53 4.38
N THR A 162 -23.28 13.72 5.56
CA THR A 162 -22.05 13.01 5.95
C THR A 162 -22.31 11.52 6.10
N PRO A 163 -21.51 10.63 5.48
CA PRO A 163 -21.68 9.20 5.64
C PRO A 163 -21.53 8.76 7.10
N PRO A 164 -22.34 7.78 7.57
CA PRO A 164 -22.21 7.25 8.91
C PRO A 164 -20.89 6.45 9.07
N PRO A 165 -20.42 6.21 10.30
CA PRO A 165 -19.13 5.53 10.54
C PRO A 165 -18.99 4.16 9.85
N ASN A 166 -20.07 3.38 9.77
CA ASN A 166 -20.06 2.06 9.10
C ASN A 166 -19.97 2.13 7.58
N ALA A 167 -20.16 3.31 6.98
CA ALA A 167 -19.98 3.53 5.54
C ALA A 167 -18.62 4.16 5.17
N LYS A 168 -17.82 4.51 6.17
CA LYS A 168 -16.48 5.11 6.00
C LYS A 168 -15.39 4.10 6.29
N PRO A 169 -14.26 4.10 5.53
CA PRO A 169 -13.09 3.35 5.91
C PRO A 169 -12.44 3.93 7.17
N ASP A 170 -11.73 3.08 7.92
CA ASP A 170 -10.89 3.53 9.02
C ASP A 170 -9.57 4.10 8.49
N LEU A 171 -9.08 5.18 9.09
CA LEU A 171 -7.76 5.73 8.84
C LEU A 171 -6.91 5.54 10.10
N PHE A 172 -6.03 4.55 10.08
CA PHE A 172 -5.05 4.31 11.13
C PHE A 172 -3.82 5.18 10.90
N ILE A 173 -3.44 5.96 11.88
CA ILE A 173 -2.35 6.92 11.72
C ILE A 173 -1.70 7.25 13.07
N HIS A 174 -0.40 7.49 13.07
CA HIS A 174 0.28 8.06 14.24
C HIS A 174 -0.02 9.55 14.37
N ALA A 175 -0.20 10.04 15.61
CA ALA A 175 -0.57 11.44 15.87
C ALA A 175 0.37 12.46 15.18
N LYS A 176 1.68 12.19 15.13
CA LYS A 176 2.66 13.06 14.48
C LYS A 176 2.52 13.13 12.95
N VAL A 177 1.90 12.13 12.32
CA VAL A 177 1.70 12.08 10.85
C VAL A 177 0.39 12.76 10.45
N LEU A 178 -0.61 12.78 11.32
CA LEU A 178 -1.95 13.29 11.01
C LEU A 178 -1.93 14.78 10.60
N GLY A 179 -1.18 15.62 11.30
CA GLY A 179 -1.06 17.05 10.95
C GLY A 179 -0.45 17.28 9.56
N PRO A 180 0.72 16.68 9.27
CA PRO A 180 1.30 16.69 7.92
C PRO A 180 0.37 16.14 6.84
N LEU A 181 -0.31 15.01 7.08
CA LEU A 181 -1.30 14.47 6.14
C LEU A 181 -2.41 15.49 5.84
N ARG A 182 -3.01 16.09 6.86
CA ARG A 182 -4.05 17.12 6.69
C ARG A 182 -3.57 18.29 5.83
N ARG A 183 -2.35 18.76 6.05
CA ARG A 183 -1.78 19.85 5.22
C ARG A 183 -1.57 19.44 3.77
N ALA A 184 -1.20 18.19 3.52
CA ALA A 184 -0.94 17.70 2.17
C ALA A 184 -2.23 17.50 1.36
N VAL A 185 -3.28 16.93 1.97
CA VAL A 185 -4.52 16.58 1.26
C VAL A 185 -5.67 17.58 1.51
N GLY A 186 -5.54 18.47 2.50
CA GLY A 186 -6.57 19.44 2.87
C GLY A 186 -7.05 20.31 1.70
N PRO A 187 -6.15 20.92 0.90
CA PRO A 187 -6.58 21.76 -0.23
C PRO A 187 -7.57 21.08 -1.18
N GLY A 188 -7.44 19.77 -1.40
CA GLY A 188 -8.33 18.98 -2.24
C GLY A 188 -9.58 18.46 -1.53
N LEU A 189 -9.53 18.33 -0.20
CA LEU A 189 -10.59 17.66 0.57
C LEU A 189 -11.43 18.58 1.46
N ASP A 190 -10.89 19.72 1.88
CA ASP A 190 -11.57 20.63 2.84
C ASP A 190 -12.55 21.60 2.16
N THR A 191 -12.62 21.59 0.81
CA THR A 191 -13.52 22.46 0.05
C THR A 191 -14.35 21.64 -0.93
N VAL A 192 -15.55 21.28 -0.53
CA VAL A 192 -16.51 20.51 -1.35
C VAL A 192 -17.82 21.25 -1.41
N GLN A 193 -18.31 21.53 -2.63
CA GLN A 193 -19.58 22.22 -2.83
C GLN A 193 -20.74 21.44 -2.21
N GLY A 194 -21.55 22.12 -1.42
CA GLY A 194 -22.73 21.54 -0.77
C GLY A 194 -22.43 20.68 0.45
N VAL A 195 -21.19 20.66 0.94
CA VAL A 195 -20.81 19.97 2.19
C VAL A 195 -20.14 20.98 3.13
N PRO A 196 -20.87 21.47 4.14
CA PRO A 196 -20.30 22.41 5.10
C PRO A 196 -19.29 21.71 6.01
N ASP A 197 -18.29 22.45 6.48
CA ASP A 197 -17.31 22.01 7.47
C ASP A 197 -16.65 20.66 7.12
N VAL A 198 -16.46 20.40 5.82
CA VAL A 198 -15.87 19.17 5.36
C VAL A 198 -14.41 19.07 5.86
N ARG A 199 -14.06 17.91 6.36
CA ARG A 199 -12.73 17.61 6.92
C ARG A 199 -12.37 16.16 6.62
N LEU A 200 -11.16 15.76 6.96
CA LEU A 200 -10.71 14.37 6.79
C LEU A 200 -11.65 13.37 7.52
N GLU A 201 -12.22 13.76 8.66
CA GLU A 201 -13.21 12.99 9.42
C GLU A 201 -14.56 12.80 8.68
N THR A 202 -14.85 13.64 7.70
CA THR A 202 -16.02 13.45 6.84
C THR A 202 -15.90 12.18 6.01
N TYR A 203 -14.69 11.83 5.61
CA TYR A 203 -14.41 10.70 4.72
C TYR A 203 -13.95 9.43 5.45
N PHE A 204 -13.27 9.58 6.58
CA PHE A 204 -12.64 8.47 7.31
C PHE A 204 -13.02 8.46 8.79
N ASN A 205 -13.01 7.28 9.39
CA ASN A 205 -12.99 7.14 10.85
C ASN A 205 -11.54 7.16 11.31
N ILE A 206 -11.08 8.28 11.86
CA ILE A 206 -9.69 8.45 12.26
C ILE A 206 -9.38 7.66 13.53
N GLN A 207 -8.42 6.75 13.45
CA GLN A 207 -7.92 5.91 14.52
C GLN A 207 -6.47 6.29 14.83
N ILE A 208 -6.28 7.15 15.84
CA ILE A 208 -4.93 7.49 16.32
C ILE A 208 -4.36 6.30 17.06
N ILE A 209 -3.22 5.78 16.60
CA ILE A 209 -2.48 4.67 17.20
C ILE A 209 -1.03 5.07 17.47
N GLY A 210 -0.30 4.25 18.25
CA GLY A 210 1.07 4.50 18.64
C GLY A 210 1.18 5.21 19.99
N LYS A 211 2.36 5.78 20.27
CA LYS A 211 2.66 6.42 21.56
C LYS A 211 1.79 7.65 21.77
N GLN A 212 1.03 7.66 22.84
CA GLN A 212 0.16 8.76 23.25
C GLN A 212 0.93 9.75 24.13
N GLU A 213 0.39 10.94 24.33
CA GLU A 213 0.95 11.94 25.25
C GLU A 213 1.02 11.43 26.70
N SER A 214 0.09 10.53 27.08
CA SER A 214 0.12 9.83 28.37
C SER A 214 1.32 8.91 28.56
N GLY A 215 2.11 8.64 27.49
CA GLY A 215 3.21 7.67 27.49
C GLY A 215 2.78 6.25 27.14
N GLU A 216 1.49 5.96 27.12
CA GLU A 216 0.94 4.67 26.72
C GLU A 216 1.03 4.49 25.21
N THR A 217 1.26 3.24 24.74
CA THR A 217 1.25 2.89 23.31
C THR A 217 -0.08 2.26 22.94
N LYS A 218 -0.94 3.01 22.26
CA LYS A 218 -2.21 2.50 21.72
C LYS A 218 -1.92 1.63 20.50
N LYS A 219 -2.32 0.35 20.60
CA LYS A 219 -2.27 -0.64 19.51
C LYS A 219 -3.67 -0.82 18.93
N HIS A 220 -3.75 -1.33 17.70
CA HIS A 220 -5.02 -1.83 17.16
C HIS A 220 -4.96 -3.35 17.04
N VAL A 221 -6.09 -4.01 17.30
CA VAL A 221 -6.20 -5.46 17.24
C VAL A 221 -7.20 -5.84 16.16
N PHE A 222 -6.74 -6.62 15.20
CA PHE A 222 -7.60 -7.24 14.19
C PHE A 222 -7.88 -8.68 14.58
N GLN A 223 -9.13 -9.10 14.47
CA GLN A 223 -9.50 -10.50 14.55
C GLN A 223 -9.11 -11.19 13.23
N ASP A 224 -8.63 -12.45 13.31
CA ASP A 224 -8.27 -13.28 12.17
C ASP A 224 -8.70 -14.71 12.45
N GLY A 225 -9.95 -15.04 12.13
CA GLY A 225 -10.59 -16.25 12.59
C GLY A 225 -10.81 -16.26 14.11
N GLU A 226 -10.21 -17.23 14.81
CA GLU A 226 -10.25 -17.33 16.29
C GLU A 226 -9.08 -16.61 16.97
N GLU A 227 -8.08 -16.17 16.21
CA GLU A 227 -6.85 -15.53 16.70
C GLU A 227 -6.82 -14.03 16.37
N HIS A 228 -5.76 -13.34 16.79
CA HIS A 228 -5.66 -11.89 16.63
C HIS A 228 -4.28 -11.48 16.12
N TRP A 229 -4.28 -10.36 15.36
CA TRP A 229 -3.09 -9.62 14.99
C TRP A 229 -3.09 -8.25 15.67
N LYS A 230 -1.99 -7.94 16.35
CA LYS A 230 -1.79 -6.65 17.03
C LYS A 230 -0.93 -5.76 16.16
N MET A 231 -1.49 -4.67 15.67
CA MET A 231 -0.78 -3.65 14.88
C MET A 231 -0.23 -2.58 15.80
N THR A 232 1.08 -2.36 15.73
CA THR A 232 1.80 -1.36 16.51
C THR A 232 2.65 -0.49 15.59
N PRO A 233 2.45 0.84 15.56
CA PRO A 233 3.35 1.75 14.85
C PRO A 233 4.73 1.77 15.46
N ILE A 234 5.74 1.81 14.62
CA ILE A 234 7.16 1.83 14.99
C ILE A 234 7.82 3.01 14.30
N PHE A 235 8.46 3.87 15.08
CA PHE A 235 9.18 5.01 14.54
C PHE A 235 10.32 4.57 13.60
N ALA A 236 10.30 5.09 12.37
CA ALA A 236 11.37 4.98 11.40
C ALA A 236 11.90 6.39 11.07
N MET A 237 13.22 6.53 11.03
CA MET A 237 13.85 7.77 10.59
C MET A 237 13.93 7.74 9.07
N HIS A 238 13.33 8.72 8.40
CA HIS A 238 13.29 8.76 6.93
C HIS A 238 13.97 10.03 6.40
N VAL A 239 13.37 11.19 6.49
CA VAL A 239 13.97 12.44 6.00
C VAL A 239 14.26 13.38 7.17
N ILE A 240 15.50 13.85 7.22
CA ILE A 240 15.94 14.88 8.17
C ILE A 240 16.37 16.09 7.35
N SER A 241 15.64 17.19 7.49
CA SER A 241 16.07 18.49 6.98
C SER A 241 16.76 19.29 8.09
N SER A 242 17.42 20.38 7.72
CA SER A 242 18.04 21.28 8.71
C SER A 242 17.07 21.92 9.70
N SER A 243 15.78 21.89 9.41
CA SER A 243 14.72 22.54 10.20
C SER A 243 13.65 21.62 10.73
N GLU A 244 13.43 20.46 10.07
CA GLU A 244 12.35 19.57 10.44
C GLU A 244 12.71 18.09 10.15
N GLU A 245 12.24 17.20 11.03
CA GLU A 245 12.26 15.76 10.84
C GLU A 245 10.90 15.33 10.30
N MET A 246 10.89 14.63 9.16
CA MET A 246 9.67 13.98 8.68
C MET A 246 9.43 12.72 9.50
N ALA A 247 8.39 12.73 10.30
CA ALA A 247 8.00 11.56 11.07
C ALA A 247 7.46 10.47 10.16
N SER A 248 8.16 9.34 10.09
CA SER A 248 7.74 8.12 9.43
C SER A 248 7.51 7.02 10.46
N TYR A 249 6.44 6.26 10.30
CA TYR A 249 6.09 5.17 11.21
C TYR A 249 5.75 3.93 10.42
N GLY A 250 6.63 2.93 10.49
CA GLY A 250 6.34 1.58 10.05
C GLY A 250 5.35 0.87 10.98
N ILE A 251 5.04 -0.38 10.70
CA ILE A 251 4.18 -1.20 11.56
C ILE A 251 4.83 -2.55 11.88
N SER A 252 4.58 -3.02 13.11
CA SER A 252 4.74 -4.41 13.51
C SER A 252 3.36 -5.03 13.65
N LEU A 253 3.14 -6.15 12.97
CA LEU A 253 1.96 -7.00 13.08
C LEU A 253 2.38 -8.25 13.87
N GLU A 254 1.88 -8.38 15.09
CA GLU A 254 2.19 -9.48 16.02
C GLU A 254 0.97 -10.37 16.20
N HIS A 255 1.10 -11.62 15.81
CA HIS A 255 0.08 -12.67 15.97
C HIS A 255 0.06 -13.24 17.39
N ASP A 256 -1.06 -13.79 17.82
CA ASP A 256 -1.19 -14.43 19.16
C ASP A 256 -0.20 -15.60 19.37
N SER A 257 0.22 -16.28 18.30
CA SER A 257 1.30 -17.30 18.36
C SER A 257 2.70 -16.72 18.60
N GLY A 258 2.86 -15.41 18.62
CA GLY A 258 4.17 -14.72 18.67
C GLY A 258 4.83 -14.53 17.30
N TYR A 259 4.20 -14.97 16.19
CA TYR A 259 4.71 -14.67 14.85
C TYR A 259 4.62 -13.16 14.59
N ASN A 260 5.69 -12.57 14.03
CA ASN A 260 5.77 -11.13 13.81
C ASN A 260 6.15 -10.79 12.37
N VAL A 261 5.33 -9.96 11.73
CA VAL A 261 5.60 -9.36 10.42
C VAL A 261 5.89 -7.88 10.62
N LEU A 262 7.02 -7.42 10.06
CA LEU A 262 7.51 -6.06 10.22
C LEU A 262 7.54 -5.34 8.86
N PHE A 263 6.96 -4.16 8.81
CA PHE A 263 7.12 -3.17 7.75
C PHE A 263 7.82 -1.95 8.35
N PRO A 264 9.14 -1.78 8.21
CA PRO A 264 9.82 -0.57 8.65
C PRO A 264 9.31 0.67 7.92
N THR A 265 8.70 0.50 6.73
CA THR A 265 8.38 1.54 5.74
C THR A 265 9.64 2.23 5.26
N ASP A 266 9.53 3.42 4.69
CA ASP A 266 10.69 4.19 4.25
C ASP A 266 11.55 4.56 5.46
N THR A 267 12.81 4.18 5.40
CA THR A 267 13.78 4.41 6.46
C THR A 267 15.14 4.81 5.90
N GLN A 268 15.77 5.83 6.49
CA GLN A 268 17.04 6.37 6.02
C GLN A 268 18.19 5.35 6.12
N HIS A 269 18.12 4.43 7.05
CA HIS A 269 19.19 3.49 7.34
C HIS A 269 18.67 2.06 7.38
N MET A 270 19.45 1.11 6.87
CA MET A 270 19.09 -0.29 6.87
C MET A 270 18.85 -0.86 8.28
N MET A 271 19.56 -0.38 9.29
CA MET A 271 19.41 -0.81 10.69
C MET A 271 19.50 0.36 11.67
N PRO A 272 18.52 1.27 11.66
CA PRO A 272 18.51 2.35 12.63
C PRO A 272 18.36 1.79 14.06
N PRO A 273 19.06 2.36 15.06
CA PRO A 273 19.11 1.81 16.42
C PRO A 273 17.74 1.50 17.03
N GLN A 274 16.75 2.35 16.75
CA GLN A 274 15.38 2.18 17.24
C GLN A 274 14.65 0.96 16.65
N LEU A 275 15.06 0.47 15.46
CA LEU A 275 14.44 -0.67 14.80
C LEU A 275 15.17 -2.01 15.02
N VAL A 276 16.42 -2.00 15.50
CA VAL A 276 17.24 -3.23 15.63
C VAL A 276 16.52 -4.32 16.43
N SER A 277 15.88 -3.98 17.54
CA SER A 277 15.14 -4.95 18.35
C SER A 277 13.94 -5.53 17.62
N HIS A 278 13.29 -4.74 16.76
CA HIS A 278 12.16 -5.18 15.93
C HIS A 278 12.62 -6.10 14.81
N TYR A 279 13.72 -5.80 14.11
CA TYR A 279 14.31 -6.68 13.10
C TYR A 279 14.67 -8.06 13.67
N ARG A 280 15.29 -8.09 14.85
CA ARG A 280 15.68 -9.35 15.51
C ARG A 280 14.48 -10.23 15.86
N ARG A 281 13.38 -9.60 16.34
CA ARG A 281 12.16 -10.32 16.72
C ARG A 281 11.28 -10.72 15.56
N ALA A 282 11.35 -10.00 14.45
CA ALA A 282 10.54 -10.28 13.28
C ALA A 282 10.84 -11.67 12.69
N ASN A 283 9.79 -12.36 12.25
CA ASN A 283 9.89 -13.58 11.45
C ASN A 283 9.94 -13.26 9.96
N ARG A 284 9.29 -12.16 9.55
CA ARG A 284 9.30 -11.65 8.18
C ARG A 284 9.42 -10.12 8.19
N ILE A 285 10.21 -9.58 7.28
CA ILE A 285 10.48 -8.15 7.15
C ILE A 285 10.23 -7.74 5.71
N TYR A 286 9.37 -6.77 5.49
CA TYR A 286 9.19 -6.09 4.21
C TYR A 286 10.14 -4.89 4.19
N MET A 287 11.26 -5.03 3.48
CA MET A 287 12.40 -4.11 3.58
C MET A 287 12.44 -3.13 2.42
N ASP A 288 12.42 -1.84 2.73
CA ASP A 288 12.76 -0.75 1.81
C ASP A 288 14.14 -0.98 1.18
N CYS A 289 14.25 -0.79 -0.15
CA CYS A 289 15.46 -1.12 -0.91
C CYS A 289 15.64 -0.18 -2.09
N GLU A 290 16.50 0.81 -1.96
CA GLU A 290 16.88 1.69 -3.07
C GLU A 290 17.85 1.00 -4.03
N THR A 291 17.63 1.14 -5.35
CA THR A 291 18.49 0.61 -6.41
C THR A 291 19.04 1.70 -7.34
N ALA A 292 18.84 2.97 -7.01
CA ALA A 292 19.35 4.09 -7.80
C ALA A 292 20.87 4.03 -7.94
N LYS A 293 21.40 4.42 -9.12
CA LYS A 293 22.85 4.46 -9.37
C LYS A 293 23.61 5.31 -8.35
N PHE A 294 22.99 6.38 -7.88
CA PHE A 294 23.51 7.27 -6.84
C PHE A 294 22.56 7.19 -5.66
N PRO A 295 23.01 6.64 -4.51
CA PRO A 295 22.18 6.53 -3.33
C PRO A 295 21.62 7.91 -2.90
N SER A 296 20.32 7.96 -2.63
CA SER A 296 19.64 9.20 -2.20
C SER A 296 20.03 9.60 -0.77
N GLY A 297 20.42 8.62 0.05
CA GLY A 297 20.70 8.80 1.47
C GLY A 297 19.44 8.88 2.34
N VAL A 298 18.26 8.69 1.76
CA VAL A 298 16.97 8.63 2.48
C VAL A 298 16.34 7.24 2.48
N HIS A 299 16.94 6.29 1.75
CA HIS A 299 16.56 4.88 1.71
C HIS A 299 17.79 3.98 1.87
N PRO A 300 17.65 2.75 2.40
CA PRO A 300 18.74 1.77 2.42
C PRO A 300 19.08 1.34 1.00
N HIS A 301 20.31 1.58 0.58
CA HIS A 301 20.73 1.15 -0.75
C HIS A 301 21.01 -0.37 -0.79
N VAL A 302 20.69 -1.00 -1.93
CA VAL A 302 20.86 -2.46 -2.11
C VAL A 302 22.28 -2.94 -1.78
N THR A 303 23.31 -2.17 -2.09
CA THR A 303 24.71 -2.53 -1.76
C THR A 303 24.96 -2.58 -0.25
N ASP A 304 24.31 -1.73 0.54
CA ASP A 304 24.41 -1.77 1.99
C ASP A 304 23.65 -2.97 2.56
N LEU A 305 22.46 -3.25 2.03
CA LEU A 305 21.69 -4.44 2.39
C LEU A 305 22.47 -5.73 2.14
N VAL A 306 23.16 -5.83 0.99
CA VAL A 306 23.96 -6.99 0.62
C VAL A 306 25.21 -7.12 1.48
N ASN A 307 25.96 -6.03 1.69
CA ASN A 307 27.31 -6.10 2.25
C ASN A 307 27.39 -5.89 3.76
N ARG A 308 26.37 -5.27 4.37
CA ARG A 308 26.46 -4.77 5.76
C ARG A 308 25.35 -5.27 6.68
N MET A 309 24.22 -5.76 6.12
CA MET A 309 23.14 -6.29 6.94
C MET A 309 23.50 -7.67 7.51
N ASP A 310 23.10 -7.93 8.75
CA ASP A 310 23.24 -9.24 9.40
C ASP A 310 22.59 -10.34 8.56
N PRO A 311 23.30 -11.43 8.22
CA PRO A 311 22.78 -12.53 7.40
C PRO A 311 21.49 -13.16 7.93
N ASP A 312 21.30 -13.23 9.25
CA ASP A 312 20.09 -13.78 9.84
C ASP A 312 18.89 -12.83 9.66
N ILE A 313 19.14 -11.53 9.51
CA ILE A 313 18.13 -10.54 9.17
C ILE A 313 17.85 -10.55 7.67
N GLN A 314 18.90 -10.62 6.83
CA GLN A 314 18.76 -10.71 5.35
C GLN A 314 17.79 -11.83 4.96
N LYS A 315 17.93 -13.03 5.52
CA LYS A 315 17.06 -14.19 5.26
C LYS A 315 15.59 -13.98 5.59
N LYS A 316 15.25 -12.96 6.38
CA LYS A 316 13.87 -12.61 6.72
C LYS A 316 13.29 -11.54 5.81
N CYS A 317 14.14 -10.82 5.04
CA CYS A 317 13.75 -9.65 4.27
C CYS A 317 13.15 -10.02 2.91
N LEU A 318 12.00 -9.42 2.61
CA LEU A 318 11.38 -9.32 1.30
C LEU A 318 11.61 -7.89 0.81
N LEU A 319 12.35 -7.72 -0.29
CA LEU A 319 12.77 -6.42 -0.78
C LEU A 319 11.67 -5.77 -1.64
N TYR A 320 11.41 -4.49 -1.40
CA TYR A 320 10.47 -3.66 -2.17
C TYR A 320 10.97 -2.21 -2.22
N HIS A 321 10.21 -1.29 -2.78
CA HIS A 321 10.51 0.15 -2.90
C HIS A 321 11.72 0.46 -3.79
N TYR A 322 11.88 -0.31 -4.86
CA TYR A 322 12.99 -0.18 -5.80
C TYR A 322 12.54 0.39 -7.15
N ASP A 323 13.44 1.11 -7.83
CA ASP A 323 13.21 1.60 -9.19
C ASP A 323 13.45 0.52 -10.24
N GLN A 324 14.54 -0.22 -10.07
CA GLN A 324 14.89 -1.37 -10.88
C GLN A 324 14.99 -2.61 -9.99
N CYS A 325 14.52 -3.75 -10.52
CA CYS A 325 14.61 -5.00 -9.78
C CYS A 325 16.06 -5.23 -9.29
N PRO A 326 16.27 -5.34 -7.96
CA PRO A 326 17.62 -5.45 -7.42
C PRO A 326 18.30 -6.75 -7.85
N GLU A 327 19.57 -6.66 -8.26
CA GLU A 327 20.44 -7.81 -8.50
C GLU A 327 21.14 -8.19 -7.19
N VAL A 328 20.73 -9.30 -6.60
CA VAL A 328 21.27 -9.80 -5.32
C VAL A 328 21.64 -11.28 -5.44
N PRO A 329 22.60 -11.79 -4.65
CA PRO A 329 22.93 -13.22 -4.62
C PRO A 329 21.71 -14.08 -4.30
N GLU A 330 21.56 -15.19 -5.02
CA GLU A 330 20.46 -16.13 -4.84
C GLU A 330 20.42 -16.67 -3.40
N GLY A 331 19.23 -16.69 -2.79
CA GLY A 331 19.03 -17.19 -1.42
C GLY A 331 19.55 -16.28 -0.31
N MET A 332 20.09 -15.10 -0.62
CA MET A 332 20.53 -14.14 0.39
C MET A 332 19.36 -13.53 1.15
N PHE A 333 18.32 -13.14 0.44
CA PHE A 333 17.08 -12.59 0.99
C PHE A 333 15.93 -13.60 0.88
N ALA A 334 14.84 -13.36 1.62
CA ALA A 334 13.64 -14.17 1.52
C ALA A 334 12.95 -14.03 0.16
N GLY A 335 13.17 -12.92 -0.52
CA GLY A 335 12.68 -12.68 -1.88
C GLY A 335 12.75 -11.22 -2.28
N ILE A 336 12.48 -10.97 -3.57
CA ILE A 336 12.28 -9.66 -4.16
C ILE A 336 10.82 -9.63 -4.58
N LEU A 337 10.05 -8.70 -4.02
CA LEU A 337 8.62 -8.61 -4.24
C LEU A 337 8.28 -8.07 -5.63
N LYS A 338 7.16 -8.54 -6.17
CA LYS A 338 6.58 -8.06 -7.42
C LYS A 338 5.10 -7.77 -7.20
N PRO A 339 4.50 -6.85 -7.98
CA PRO A 339 3.05 -6.65 -7.94
C PRO A 339 2.32 -7.98 -8.22
N GLY A 340 1.33 -8.29 -7.38
CA GLY A 340 0.57 -9.54 -7.43
C GLY A 340 1.11 -10.66 -6.54
N ASP A 341 2.32 -10.55 -5.98
CA ASP A 341 2.81 -11.52 -4.99
C ASP A 341 1.87 -11.53 -3.78
N ALA A 342 1.63 -12.73 -3.23
CA ALA A 342 0.78 -12.90 -2.07
C ALA A 342 1.42 -13.86 -1.06
N HIS A 343 1.40 -13.46 0.21
CA HIS A 343 1.95 -14.20 1.32
C HIS A 343 0.88 -14.45 2.38
N THR A 344 0.75 -15.69 2.83
CA THR A 344 -0.17 -16.06 3.91
C THR A 344 0.62 -16.34 5.18
N TYR A 345 0.14 -15.82 6.28
CA TYR A 345 0.72 -15.95 7.60
C TYR A 345 -0.29 -16.59 8.56
N PRO A 346 0.17 -17.11 9.72
CA PRO A 346 -0.72 -17.73 10.71
C PRO A 346 -1.99 -16.96 10.92
#